data_6efaf90d4c37792803eea337252d0fb8
#
_entry.id   6efaf90d4c37792803eea337252d0fb8
#
_cell.length_a   1.000
_cell.length_b   1.000
_cell.length_c   1.000
_cell.angle_alpha   90.00
_cell.angle_beta   90.00
_cell.angle_gamma   90.00
#
_symmetry.space_group_name_H-M   'P 1'
#
loop_
_entity.id
_entity.type
_entity.pdbx_description
1 polymer ?
#
loop_
_entity_poly.entity_id
_entity_poly.type
_entity_poly.pdbx_seq_one_letter_code
_entity_poly.pdbx_strand_id
1 'polypeptide(L)'
;TWSRSVLGIQIPDFVASMTYCLAIALDEGLVFCSDSRTNAGADRVSSYSKMHRFAFPGERSLVLLSAGNLATSQAVVAQIHRDLEAGESAPIHRAEYVSDVADYIGDLIAKESAKYSAAGGPGAELDASATFILGGQIAGQQPELYMVYPEGNHITPSQAHPFLQIGETKYGKPILDRIIRADTPIQTALRCAIVSLDSTMRSNVTVGPPIEVLFYQKDSLQPYEWYAELDESHPYLAELRQSWDDNVKSAVEQLPTLDFAFLQRR
;
A
#
# COMPACT_ATOMS: atom_id res chain seq x y z
N THR A 1 0.89 -9.17 45.00
CA THR A 1 -0.04 -10.07 44.26
C THR A 1 -1.37 -9.34 44.12
N TRP A 2 -1.52 -8.56 43.07
CA TRP A 2 -2.81 -8.01 42.63
C TRP A 2 -3.23 -8.74 41.40
N SER A 3 -4.28 -9.56 41.55
CA SER A 3 -4.96 -10.30 40.49
C SER A 3 -5.57 -9.33 39.47
N ARG A 4 -5.13 -9.42 38.20
CA ARG A 4 -5.78 -8.81 37.04
C ARG A 4 -6.93 -9.71 36.58
N SER A 5 -8.12 -9.52 37.14
CA SER A 5 -9.36 -10.07 36.59
C SER A 5 -10.51 -9.14 36.95
N VAL A 6 -10.66 -8.07 36.19
CA VAL A 6 -11.89 -7.30 36.16
C VAL A 6 -12.36 -7.24 34.73
N LEU A 7 -13.52 -7.89 34.47
CA LEU A 7 -14.25 -7.99 33.19
C LEU A 7 -13.51 -8.80 32.12
N GLY A 8 -13.99 -10.00 31.87
CA GLY A 8 -13.54 -10.92 30.78
C GLY A 8 -13.87 -10.42 29.36
N ILE A 9 -13.40 -9.23 29.03
CA ILE A 9 -13.29 -8.77 27.67
C ILE A 9 -11.87 -9.15 27.26
N GLN A 10 -11.70 -10.31 26.62
CA GLN A 10 -10.56 -10.53 25.74
C GLN A 10 -10.70 -9.47 24.63
N ILE A 11 -9.92 -8.40 24.74
CA ILE A 11 -9.62 -7.56 23.58
C ILE A 11 -8.84 -8.52 22.68
N PRO A 12 -9.35 -8.90 21.48
CA PRO A 12 -8.52 -9.65 20.55
C PRO A 12 -7.27 -8.82 20.36
N ASP A 13 -6.10 -9.45 20.45
CA ASP A 13 -4.87 -8.88 19.95
C ASP A 13 -5.08 -8.66 18.44
N PHE A 14 -5.69 -7.54 18.12
CA PHE A 14 -5.76 -7.02 16.78
C PHE A 14 -4.30 -6.71 16.44
N VAL A 15 -3.66 -7.60 15.69
CA VAL A 15 -2.39 -7.28 15.03
C VAL A 15 -2.72 -6.12 14.13
N ALA A 16 -2.56 -4.92 14.65
CA ALA A 16 -2.81 -3.70 13.93
C ALA A 16 -1.95 -3.76 12.67
N SER A 17 -2.56 -3.65 11.51
CA SER A 17 -1.83 -3.52 10.25
C SER A 17 -0.79 -2.41 10.41
N MET A 18 0.49 -2.76 10.29
CA MET A 18 1.63 -1.85 10.54
C MET A 18 2.13 -1.21 9.25
N THR A 19 1.27 -1.06 8.27
CA THR A 19 1.64 -0.65 6.91
C THR A 19 0.48 0.08 6.27
N TYR A 20 0.79 1.04 5.41
CA TYR A 20 -0.17 1.57 4.47
C TYR A 20 0.50 1.78 3.10
N CYS A 21 0.00 1.04 2.10
CA CYS A 21 0.43 1.22 0.72
C CYS A 21 -0.78 1.46 -0.18
N LEU A 22 -0.59 2.24 -1.22
CA LEU A 22 -1.60 2.49 -2.24
C LEU A 22 -1.00 2.57 -3.64
N ALA A 23 -1.80 2.19 -4.64
CA ALA A 23 -1.50 2.41 -6.04
C ALA A 23 -2.73 2.96 -6.76
N ILE A 24 -2.51 3.88 -7.70
CA ILE A 24 -3.55 4.58 -8.46
C ILE A 24 -3.29 4.36 -9.94
N ALA A 25 -4.33 3.96 -10.70
CA ALA A 25 -4.29 3.87 -12.14
C ALA A 25 -4.90 5.14 -12.77
N LEU A 26 -4.09 5.84 -13.56
CA LEU A 26 -4.49 7.05 -14.28
C LEU A 26 -4.34 6.82 -15.78
N ASP A 27 -5.01 7.66 -16.57
CA ASP A 27 -4.82 7.67 -18.03
C ASP A 27 -3.36 7.95 -18.43
N GLU A 28 -2.64 8.75 -17.60
CA GLU A 28 -1.23 9.11 -17.79
C GLU A 28 -0.23 8.04 -17.29
N GLY A 29 -0.66 7.07 -16.47
CA GLY A 29 0.21 6.04 -15.91
C GLY A 29 -0.19 5.58 -14.51
N LEU A 30 0.77 5.11 -13.71
CA LEU A 30 0.52 4.55 -12.39
C LEU A 30 1.24 5.35 -11.31
N VAL A 31 0.55 5.63 -10.21
CA VAL A 31 1.14 6.21 -9.00
C VAL A 31 1.22 5.14 -7.93
N PHE A 32 2.36 5.05 -7.25
CA PHE A 32 2.58 4.18 -6.09
C PHE A 32 3.02 5.01 -4.90
N CYS A 33 2.53 4.66 -3.72
CA CYS A 33 2.93 5.31 -2.49
C CYS A 33 2.92 4.30 -1.33
N SER A 34 3.95 4.32 -0.50
CA SER A 34 4.07 3.44 0.66
C SER A 34 4.72 4.14 1.83
N ASP A 35 4.39 3.71 3.04
CA ASP A 35 5.20 3.98 4.22
C ASP A 35 6.36 2.98 4.29
N SER A 36 7.36 3.27 5.13
CA SER A 36 8.51 2.38 5.33
C SER A 36 8.70 1.96 6.79
N ARG A 37 7.83 2.42 7.71
CA ARG A 37 7.97 2.08 9.12
C ARG A 37 7.68 0.60 9.35
N THR A 38 8.58 -0.06 10.12
CA THR A 38 8.37 -1.40 10.64
C THR A 38 8.56 -1.41 12.15
N ASN A 39 7.68 -2.09 12.85
CA ASN A 39 7.73 -2.24 14.30
C ASN A 39 7.90 -3.73 14.63
N ALA A 40 9.01 -4.07 15.28
CA ALA A 40 9.27 -5.41 15.82
C ALA A 40 9.12 -5.41 17.35
N GLY A 41 8.01 -4.86 17.86
CA GLY A 41 7.74 -4.63 19.29
C GLY A 41 7.80 -3.16 19.67
N ALA A 42 7.43 -2.83 20.92
CA ALA A 42 7.26 -1.46 21.41
C ALA A 42 8.54 -0.60 21.33
N ASP A 43 9.72 -1.22 21.38
CA ASP A 43 11.00 -0.52 21.47
C ASP A 43 11.89 -0.69 20.21
N ARG A 44 11.37 -1.28 19.13
CA ARG A 44 12.13 -1.55 17.90
C ARG A 44 11.40 -1.01 16.68
N VAL A 45 11.56 0.28 16.46
CA VAL A 45 11.15 0.94 15.21
C VAL A 45 12.32 0.88 14.25
N SER A 46 12.12 0.35 13.06
CA SER A 46 13.08 0.39 11.96
C SER A 46 12.35 0.78 10.67
N SER A 47 13.09 1.12 9.64
CA SER A 47 12.54 1.36 8.30
C SER A 47 12.88 0.18 7.39
N TYR A 48 11.91 -0.25 6.60
CA TYR A 48 12.06 -1.23 5.55
C TYR A 48 11.19 -0.82 4.37
N SER A 49 11.81 -0.69 3.20
CA SER A 49 11.07 -0.36 1.98
C SER A 49 10.03 -1.45 1.70
N LYS A 50 8.80 -1.02 1.48
CA LYS A 50 7.68 -1.86 1.10
C LYS A 50 7.38 -1.77 -0.39
N MET A 51 8.18 -0.97 -1.12
CA MET A 51 8.10 -0.75 -2.55
C MET A 51 9.28 -1.42 -3.27
N HIS A 52 9.00 -2.55 -3.90
CA HIS A 52 9.98 -3.32 -4.66
C HIS A 52 9.80 -3.04 -6.15
N ARG A 53 10.91 -2.82 -6.84
CA ARG A 53 10.93 -2.33 -8.22
C ARG A 53 11.68 -3.30 -9.11
N PHE A 54 11.04 -3.72 -10.20
CA PHE A 54 11.62 -4.63 -11.18
C PHE A 54 11.49 -3.99 -12.56
N ALA A 55 12.59 -3.51 -13.12
CA ALA A 55 12.60 -2.82 -14.41
C ALA A 55 13.58 -3.45 -15.38
N PHE A 56 13.11 -3.63 -16.58
CA PHE A 56 13.86 -4.12 -17.71
C PHE A 56 13.64 -3.12 -18.85
N PRO A 57 14.58 -2.19 -19.05
CA PRO A 57 14.40 -1.04 -19.94
C PRO A 57 13.94 -1.43 -21.35
N GLY A 58 12.85 -0.81 -21.81
CA GLY A 58 12.26 -1.09 -23.11
C GLY A 58 11.39 -2.35 -23.19
N GLU A 59 11.36 -3.18 -22.15
CA GLU A 59 10.59 -4.41 -22.11
C GLU A 59 9.42 -4.35 -21.10
N ARG A 60 9.74 -4.06 -19.86
CA ARG A 60 8.73 -3.99 -18.78
C ARG A 60 9.21 -3.18 -17.59
N SER A 61 8.24 -2.60 -16.87
CA SER A 61 8.46 -1.92 -15.60
C SER A 61 7.38 -2.35 -14.63
N LEU A 62 7.77 -2.94 -13.50
CA LEU A 62 6.87 -3.52 -12.50
C LEU A 62 7.22 -2.98 -11.12
N VAL A 63 6.21 -2.66 -10.34
CA VAL A 63 6.32 -2.23 -8.94
C VAL A 63 5.45 -3.14 -8.08
N LEU A 64 6.01 -3.61 -6.97
CA LEU A 64 5.33 -4.47 -6.02
C LEU A 64 5.33 -3.81 -4.64
N LEU A 65 4.15 -3.52 -4.11
CA LEU A 65 3.96 -3.04 -2.75
C LEU A 65 3.56 -4.20 -1.84
N SER A 66 4.02 -4.19 -0.59
CA SER A 66 3.76 -5.29 0.35
C SER A 66 3.18 -4.80 1.68
N ALA A 67 2.23 -5.56 2.24
CA ALA A 67 1.67 -5.36 3.58
C ALA A 67 1.40 -6.70 4.26
N GLY A 68 1.32 -6.70 5.59
CA GLY A 68 1.08 -7.90 6.39
C GLY A 68 2.35 -8.45 7.02
N ASN A 69 2.50 -9.77 7.07
CA ASN A 69 3.64 -10.41 7.71
C ASN A 69 4.95 -10.11 6.97
N LEU A 70 5.90 -9.48 7.69
CA LEU A 70 7.18 -9.06 7.11
C LEU A 70 8.05 -10.26 6.66
N ALA A 71 8.06 -11.35 7.43
CA ALA A 71 8.85 -12.53 7.07
C ALA A 71 8.34 -13.17 5.77
N THR A 72 7.02 -13.25 5.61
CA THR A 72 6.39 -13.75 4.37
C THR A 72 6.68 -12.83 3.19
N SER A 73 6.51 -11.50 3.35
CA SER A 73 6.79 -10.55 2.28
C SER A 73 8.27 -10.57 1.87
N GLN A 74 9.20 -10.61 2.83
CA GLN A 74 10.63 -10.72 2.54
C GLN A 74 10.97 -12.04 1.83
N ALA A 75 10.36 -13.16 2.22
CA ALA A 75 10.59 -14.45 1.58
C ALA A 75 10.11 -14.46 0.12
N VAL A 76 8.94 -13.88 -0.15
CA VAL A 76 8.40 -13.73 -1.52
C VAL A 76 9.35 -12.89 -2.37
N VAL A 77 9.73 -11.69 -1.90
CA VAL A 77 10.63 -10.78 -2.64
C VAL A 77 12.01 -11.43 -2.85
N ALA A 78 12.55 -12.10 -1.84
CA ALA A 78 13.82 -12.83 -1.97
C ALA A 78 13.73 -13.97 -3.00
N GLN A 79 12.57 -14.64 -3.10
CA GLN A 79 12.36 -15.67 -4.12
C GLN A 79 12.31 -15.05 -5.52
N ILE A 80 11.61 -13.92 -5.70
CA ILE A 80 11.60 -13.19 -6.96
C ILE A 80 13.02 -12.84 -7.41
N HIS A 81 13.85 -12.30 -6.50
CA HIS A 81 15.23 -11.97 -6.84
C HIS A 81 16.06 -13.19 -7.22
N ARG A 82 15.91 -14.33 -6.52
CA ARG A 82 16.58 -15.59 -6.89
C ARG A 82 16.16 -16.09 -8.27
N ASP A 83 14.86 -16.00 -8.57
CA ASP A 83 14.34 -16.45 -9.87
C ASP A 83 14.86 -15.53 -10.98
N LEU A 84 15.04 -14.24 -10.73
CA LEU A 84 15.64 -13.29 -11.68
C LEU A 84 17.10 -13.60 -12.00
N GLU A 85 17.84 -14.25 -11.10
CA GLU A 85 19.21 -14.72 -11.39
C GLU A 85 19.24 -15.79 -12.50
N ALA A 86 18.10 -16.43 -12.80
CA ALA A 86 17.95 -17.34 -13.94
C ALA A 86 17.83 -16.61 -15.30
N GLY A 87 17.88 -15.27 -15.32
CA GLY A 87 17.84 -14.44 -16.52
C GLY A 87 16.51 -14.56 -17.26
N GLU A 88 16.54 -14.68 -18.58
CA GLU A 88 15.35 -14.73 -19.44
C GLU A 88 14.38 -15.88 -19.13
N SER A 89 14.82 -16.90 -18.41
CA SER A 89 13.95 -18.01 -17.98
C SER A 89 13.11 -17.68 -16.74
N ALA A 90 13.37 -16.56 -16.06
CA ALA A 90 12.61 -16.14 -14.88
C ALA A 90 11.13 -15.90 -15.22
N PRO A 91 10.19 -16.29 -14.34
CA PRO A 91 8.76 -16.10 -14.58
C PRO A 91 8.39 -14.67 -14.95
N ILE A 92 8.96 -13.67 -14.27
CA ILE A 92 8.73 -12.26 -14.59
C ILE A 92 9.15 -11.90 -16.02
N HIS A 93 10.25 -12.45 -16.53
CA HIS A 93 10.69 -12.21 -17.92
C HIS A 93 9.80 -12.92 -18.94
N ARG A 94 9.29 -14.09 -18.62
CA ARG A 94 8.47 -14.92 -19.51
C ARG A 94 7.00 -14.53 -19.55
N ALA A 95 6.54 -13.74 -18.58
CA ALA A 95 5.16 -13.29 -18.50
C ALA A 95 4.79 -12.50 -19.76
N GLU A 96 3.67 -12.84 -20.37
CA GLU A 96 3.12 -12.11 -21.52
C GLU A 96 2.23 -10.95 -21.06
N TYR A 97 1.59 -11.09 -19.88
CA TYR A 97 0.70 -10.11 -19.27
C TYR A 97 1.12 -9.80 -17.82
N VAL A 98 0.73 -8.64 -17.33
CA VAL A 98 0.95 -8.29 -15.90
C VAL A 98 0.16 -9.25 -14.99
N SER A 99 -0.98 -9.79 -15.45
CA SER A 99 -1.73 -10.83 -14.75
C SER A 99 -0.94 -12.11 -14.52
N ASP A 100 -0.09 -12.52 -15.46
CA ASP A 100 0.74 -13.73 -15.31
C ASP A 100 1.77 -13.52 -14.19
N VAL A 101 2.25 -12.28 -14.04
CA VAL A 101 3.12 -11.91 -12.91
C VAL A 101 2.34 -11.92 -11.59
N ALA A 102 1.07 -11.49 -11.61
CA ALA A 102 0.21 -11.54 -10.42
C ALA A 102 -0.06 -13.01 -9.99
N ASP A 103 -0.32 -13.91 -10.92
CA ASP A 103 -0.46 -15.35 -10.65
C ASP A 103 0.82 -15.95 -10.06
N TYR A 104 1.98 -15.64 -10.64
CA TYR A 104 3.28 -16.07 -10.12
C TYR A 104 3.52 -15.59 -8.68
N ILE A 105 3.22 -14.32 -8.38
CA ILE A 105 3.34 -13.77 -7.03
C ILE A 105 2.35 -14.47 -6.09
N GLY A 106 1.13 -14.73 -6.55
CA GLY A 106 0.11 -15.46 -5.80
C GLY A 106 0.57 -16.86 -5.39
N ASP A 107 1.18 -17.60 -6.31
CA ASP A 107 1.76 -18.92 -6.05
C ASP A 107 2.88 -18.84 -4.99
N LEU A 108 3.73 -17.83 -5.05
CA LEU A 108 4.79 -17.61 -4.06
C LEU A 108 4.20 -17.33 -2.67
N ILE A 109 3.19 -16.47 -2.58
CA ILE A 109 2.53 -16.14 -1.31
C ILE A 109 1.89 -17.40 -0.71
N ALA A 110 1.11 -18.13 -1.48
CA ALA A 110 0.44 -19.34 -1.04
C ALA A 110 1.45 -20.40 -0.53
N LYS A 111 2.57 -20.55 -1.26
CA LYS A 111 3.66 -21.45 -0.89
C LYS A 111 4.35 -21.04 0.42
N GLU A 112 4.64 -19.74 0.60
CA GLU A 112 5.28 -19.25 1.82
C GLU A 112 4.33 -19.36 3.02
N SER A 113 3.06 -18.96 2.88
CA SER A 113 2.05 -19.07 3.93
C SER A 113 1.81 -20.50 4.40
N ALA A 114 1.83 -21.47 3.48
CA ALA A 114 1.65 -22.88 3.80
C ALA A 114 2.75 -23.44 4.72
N LYS A 115 3.98 -22.91 4.65
CA LYS A 115 5.08 -23.34 5.54
C LYS A 115 4.79 -23.07 7.01
N TYR A 116 4.14 -21.95 7.30
CA TYR A 116 3.83 -21.53 8.67
C TYR A 116 2.55 -22.20 9.20
N SER A 117 1.58 -22.44 8.34
CA SER A 117 0.36 -23.21 8.71
C SER A 117 0.67 -24.65 9.10
N ALA A 118 1.68 -25.26 8.47
CA ALA A 118 2.11 -26.63 8.77
C ALA A 118 2.99 -26.74 10.05
N ALA A 119 3.63 -25.65 10.47
CA ALA A 119 4.55 -25.62 11.62
C ALA A 119 3.86 -25.29 12.95
N GLY A 120 2.59 -24.85 12.94
CA GLY A 120 1.83 -24.48 14.11
C GLY A 120 1.25 -25.70 14.83
N GLY A 121 1.70 -25.97 16.07
CA GLY A 121 1.00 -26.87 16.98
C GLY A 121 -0.37 -26.28 17.38
N PRO A 122 -1.26 -27.06 18.04
CA PRO A 122 -2.57 -26.60 18.47
C PRO A 122 -2.47 -25.36 19.38
N GLY A 123 -2.91 -24.20 18.90
CA GLY A 123 -2.95 -22.93 19.64
C GLY A 123 -1.96 -21.85 19.23
N ALA A 124 -1.11 -22.03 18.24
CA ALA A 124 -0.25 -21.00 17.67
C ALA A 124 -0.83 -20.50 16.33
N GLU A 125 -1.79 -19.60 16.38
CA GLU A 125 -2.22 -18.81 15.22
C GLU A 125 -1.18 -17.70 14.96
N LEU A 126 -0.06 -18.06 14.28
CA LEU A 126 0.81 -17.07 13.68
C LEU A 126 0.15 -16.63 12.37
N ASP A 127 -0.35 -15.41 12.34
CA ASP A 127 -0.81 -14.81 11.08
C ASP A 127 0.40 -14.56 10.17
N ALA A 128 0.59 -15.45 9.21
CA ALA A 128 1.63 -15.37 8.20
C ALA A 128 1.13 -14.71 6.91
N SER A 129 -0.06 -14.11 6.92
CA SER A 129 -0.66 -13.53 5.74
C SER A 129 0.11 -12.30 5.26
N ALA A 130 0.27 -12.19 3.96
CA ALA A 130 0.79 -11.00 3.29
C ALA A 130 -0.07 -10.71 2.06
N THR A 131 -0.33 -9.42 1.83
CA THR A 131 -1.08 -8.94 0.67
C THR A 131 -0.17 -8.02 -0.12
N PHE A 132 -0.25 -8.09 -1.43
CA PHE A 132 0.58 -7.27 -2.30
C PHE A 132 -0.29 -6.45 -3.27
N ILE A 133 0.26 -5.32 -3.73
CA ILE A 133 -0.22 -4.64 -4.93
C ILE A 133 0.89 -4.74 -5.96
N LEU A 134 0.59 -5.38 -7.08
CA LEU A 134 1.43 -5.38 -8.27
C LEU A 134 0.90 -4.34 -9.23
N GLY A 135 1.77 -3.52 -9.78
CA GLY A 135 1.42 -2.66 -10.88
C GLY A 135 2.58 -2.50 -11.85
N GLY A 136 2.25 -2.17 -13.09
CA GLY A 136 3.28 -1.95 -14.09
C GLY A 136 2.77 -2.12 -15.51
N GLN A 137 3.72 -2.21 -16.42
CA GLN A 137 3.47 -2.34 -17.85
C GLN A 137 4.49 -3.27 -18.49
N ILE A 138 4.02 -4.11 -19.39
CA ILE A 138 4.83 -4.89 -20.34
C ILE A 138 4.70 -4.23 -21.71
N ALA A 139 5.78 -4.20 -22.50
CA ALA A 139 5.81 -3.59 -23.81
C ALA A 139 4.65 -4.07 -24.72
N GLY A 140 3.94 -3.13 -25.32
CA GLY A 140 2.77 -3.41 -26.14
C GLY A 140 1.46 -3.64 -25.39
N GLN A 141 1.49 -3.66 -24.04
CA GLN A 141 0.30 -3.79 -23.17
C GLN A 141 -0.09 -2.44 -22.57
N GLN A 142 -1.26 -2.36 -21.93
CA GLN A 142 -1.64 -1.22 -21.10
C GLN A 142 -1.03 -1.38 -19.70
N PRO A 143 -0.78 -0.27 -18.98
CA PRO A 143 -0.45 -0.34 -17.56
C PRO A 143 -1.62 -0.92 -16.76
N GLU A 144 -1.34 -1.84 -15.83
CA GLU A 144 -2.35 -2.52 -15.02
C GLU A 144 -1.97 -2.55 -13.54
N LEU A 145 -2.98 -2.67 -12.68
CA LEU A 145 -2.85 -2.85 -11.23
C LEU A 145 -3.58 -4.13 -10.79
N TYR A 146 -2.95 -4.88 -9.92
CA TYR A 146 -3.52 -6.07 -9.28
C TYR A 146 -3.29 -6.03 -7.77
N MET A 147 -4.31 -6.36 -6.99
CA MET A 147 -4.15 -6.71 -5.58
C MET A 147 -4.12 -8.23 -5.48
N VAL A 148 -3.02 -8.77 -4.94
CA VAL A 148 -2.80 -10.21 -4.77
C VAL A 148 -3.01 -10.55 -3.29
N TYR A 149 -3.98 -11.43 -3.04
CA TYR A 149 -4.39 -11.84 -1.70
C TYR A 149 -3.50 -12.97 -1.13
N PRO A 150 -3.56 -13.21 0.19
CA PRO A 150 -2.80 -14.29 0.83
C PRO A 150 -3.12 -15.69 0.27
N GLU A 151 -4.34 -15.87 -0.26
CA GLU A 151 -4.80 -17.11 -0.88
C GLU A 151 -4.22 -17.34 -2.28
N GLY A 152 -3.53 -16.35 -2.85
CA GLY A 152 -2.91 -16.39 -4.16
C GLY A 152 -3.76 -15.84 -5.30
N ASN A 153 -5.06 -15.60 -5.08
CA ASN A 153 -5.92 -14.96 -6.08
C ASN A 153 -5.70 -13.44 -6.12
N HIS A 154 -6.16 -12.79 -7.18
CA HIS A 154 -5.99 -11.36 -7.36
C HIS A 154 -7.23 -10.68 -7.94
N ILE A 155 -7.32 -9.35 -7.75
CA ILE A 155 -8.35 -8.47 -8.32
C ILE A 155 -7.73 -7.23 -8.94
N THR A 156 -8.47 -6.57 -9.84
CA THR A 156 -8.15 -5.25 -10.39
C THR A 156 -8.98 -4.14 -9.74
N PRO A 157 -8.56 -2.87 -9.79
CA PRO A 157 -9.40 -1.76 -9.36
C PRO A 157 -10.63 -1.60 -10.26
N SER A 158 -11.68 -0.99 -9.74
CA SER A 158 -12.85 -0.65 -10.55
C SER A 158 -12.64 0.64 -11.34
N GLN A 159 -13.40 0.82 -12.43
CA GLN A 159 -13.36 2.08 -13.18
C GLN A 159 -13.78 3.30 -12.35
N ALA A 160 -14.73 3.13 -11.42
CA ALA A 160 -15.19 4.20 -10.55
C ALA A 160 -14.17 4.58 -9.46
N HIS A 161 -13.35 3.63 -9.04
CA HIS A 161 -12.32 3.80 -8.02
C HIS A 161 -11.02 3.18 -8.55
N PRO A 162 -10.25 3.92 -9.39
CA PRO A 162 -9.09 3.39 -10.08
C PRO A 162 -7.87 3.36 -9.16
N PHE A 163 -8.03 2.80 -7.96
CA PHE A 163 -6.94 2.66 -6.98
C PHE A 163 -7.12 1.42 -6.12
N LEU A 164 -6.01 0.94 -5.60
CA LEU A 164 -5.91 -0.18 -4.67
C LEU A 164 -5.17 0.26 -3.42
N GLN A 165 -5.57 -0.26 -2.27
CA GLN A 165 -4.96 0.03 -0.98
C GLN A 165 -4.77 -1.27 -0.20
N ILE A 166 -3.64 -1.40 0.50
CA ILE A 166 -3.37 -2.50 1.43
C ILE A 166 -2.86 -1.97 2.76
N GLY A 167 -3.07 -2.76 3.81
CA GLY A 167 -2.73 -2.37 5.17
C GLY A 167 -3.81 -1.52 5.82
N GLU A 168 -3.46 -0.37 6.39
CA GLU A 168 -4.36 0.51 7.14
C GLU A 168 -5.12 1.47 6.21
N THR A 169 -6.13 0.97 5.52
CA THR A 169 -6.80 1.66 4.41
C THR A 169 -7.83 2.71 4.83
N LYS A 170 -8.41 2.59 6.02
CA LYS A 170 -9.62 3.33 6.43
C LYS A 170 -9.43 4.85 6.55
N TYR A 171 -8.25 5.32 6.94
CA TYR A 171 -8.01 6.74 7.18
C TYR A 171 -7.72 7.53 5.90
N GLY A 172 -7.08 6.90 4.92
CA GLY A 172 -6.75 7.53 3.64
C GLY A 172 -7.84 7.41 2.58
N LYS A 173 -8.65 6.35 2.63
CA LYS A 173 -9.68 6.04 1.63
C LYS A 173 -10.69 7.18 1.38
N PRO A 174 -11.23 7.88 2.40
CA PRO A 174 -12.20 8.95 2.16
C PRO A 174 -11.72 10.10 1.28
N ILE A 175 -10.42 10.33 1.23
CA ILE A 175 -9.80 11.36 0.37
C ILE A 175 -9.78 10.87 -1.08
N LEU A 176 -9.30 9.65 -1.28
CA LEU A 176 -9.19 9.03 -2.60
C LEU A 176 -10.55 8.86 -3.27
N ASP A 177 -11.55 8.37 -2.54
CA ASP A 177 -12.92 8.16 -3.03
C ASP A 177 -13.56 9.46 -3.59
N ARG A 178 -13.23 10.62 -3.00
CA ARG A 178 -13.78 11.92 -3.40
C ARG A 178 -13.10 12.49 -4.64
N ILE A 179 -11.81 12.25 -4.80
CA ILE A 179 -10.99 13.04 -5.73
C ILE A 179 -10.50 12.20 -6.90
N ILE A 180 -10.12 10.93 -6.66
CA ILE A 180 -9.42 10.13 -7.66
C ILE A 180 -10.40 9.57 -8.70
N ARG A 181 -10.08 9.85 -9.97
CA ARG A 181 -10.67 9.28 -11.18
C ARG A 181 -9.54 8.95 -12.15
N ALA A 182 -9.80 8.18 -13.20
CA ALA A 182 -8.79 7.80 -14.19
C ALA A 182 -8.16 9.02 -14.89
N ASP A 183 -8.95 10.05 -15.13
CA ASP A 183 -8.55 11.32 -15.76
C ASP A 183 -8.00 12.37 -14.77
N THR A 184 -7.82 12.00 -13.49
CA THR A 184 -7.24 12.91 -12.48
C THR A 184 -5.80 13.28 -12.89
N PRO A 185 -5.46 14.58 -12.97
CA PRO A 185 -4.10 15.01 -13.30
C PRO A 185 -3.08 14.44 -12.31
N ILE A 186 -1.92 14.01 -12.82
CA ILE A 186 -0.87 13.35 -12.05
C ILE A 186 -0.47 14.13 -10.78
N GLN A 187 -0.32 15.44 -10.86
CA GLN A 187 0.03 16.29 -9.72
C GLN A 187 -1.04 16.28 -8.62
N THR A 188 -2.30 16.14 -8.99
CA THR A 188 -3.40 16.01 -8.04
C THR A 188 -3.40 14.61 -7.41
N ALA A 189 -3.19 13.57 -8.20
CA ALA A 189 -3.12 12.20 -7.71
C ALA A 189 -1.95 11.99 -6.73
N LEU A 190 -0.76 12.53 -7.04
CA LEU A 190 0.40 12.49 -6.15
C LEU A 190 0.12 13.19 -4.81
N ARG A 191 -0.46 14.40 -4.84
CA ARG A 191 -0.86 15.10 -3.60
C ARG A 191 -1.89 14.31 -2.80
N CYS A 192 -2.90 13.75 -3.47
CA CYS A 192 -3.90 12.91 -2.79
C CYS A 192 -3.28 11.66 -2.17
N ALA A 193 -2.33 11.01 -2.84
CA ALA A 193 -1.62 9.85 -2.32
C ALA A 193 -0.85 10.20 -1.04
N ILE A 194 -0.08 11.29 -1.05
CA ILE A 194 0.71 11.72 0.11
C ILE A 194 -0.20 12.17 1.26
N VAL A 195 -1.27 12.95 0.98
CA VAL A 195 -2.26 13.35 2.01
C VAL A 195 -2.97 12.13 2.61
N SER A 196 -3.27 11.13 1.78
CA SER A 196 -3.86 9.86 2.24
C SER A 196 -2.93 9.13 3.22
N LEU A 197 -1.62 9.08 2.93
CA LEU A 197 -0.62 8.54 3.86
C LEU A 197 -0.49 9.40 5.13
N ASP A 198 -0.39 10.71 5.00
CA ASP A 198 -0.29 11.62 6.16
C ASP A 198 -1.48 11.48 7.11
N SER A 199 -2.69 11.43 6.57
CA SER A 199 -3.91 11.19 7.36
C SER A 199 -3.87 9.85 8.10
N THR A 200 -3.29 8.82 7.48
CA THR A 200 -3.11 7.52 8.09
C THR A 200 -2.05 7.56 9.20
N MET A 201 -0.92 8.21 8.97
CA MET A 201 0.15 8.37 9.98
C MET A 201 -0.31 9.13 11.22
N ARG A 202 -1.18 10.13 11.07
CA ARG A 202 -1.78 10.87 12.19
C ARG A 202 -2.69 10.02 13.07
N SER A 203 -3.33 9.01 12.46
CA SER A 203 -4.33 8.17 13.12
C SER A 203 -3.78 6.82 13.56
N ASN A 204 -2.65 6.39 13.01
CA ASN A 204 -2.00 5.13 13.33
C ASN A 204 -0.48 5.30 13.38
N VAL A 205 0.07 5.28 14.59
CA VAL A 205 1.51 5.46 14.86
C VAL A 205 2.41 4.36 14.28
N THR A 206 1.83 3.24 13.88
CA THR A 206 2.56 2.12 13.27
C THR A 206 2.88 2.36 11.80
N VAL A 207 2.21 3.32 11.16
CA VAL A 207 2.47 3.79 9.80
C VAL A 207 3.33 5.06 9.89
N GLY A 208 4.39 5.14 9.13
CA GLY A 208 5.25 6.33 9.23
C GLY A 208 6.39 6.39 8.22
N PRO A 209 7.06 7.54 8.18
CA PRO A 209 8.14 7.82 7.24
C PRO A 209 9.36 6.89 7.45
N PRO A 210 10.24 6.82 6.44
CA PRO A 210 10.15 7.50 5.14
C PRO A 210 8.92 7.09 4.31
N ILE A 211 8.35 8.05 3.55
CA ILE A 211 7.32 7.80 2.56
C ILE A 211 8.00 7.65 1.20
N GLU A 212 7.73 6.56 0.52
CA GLU A 212 8.16 6.34 -0.86
C GLU A 212 7.03 6.70 -1.82
N VAL A 213 7.33 7.48 -2.84
CA VAL A 213 6.39 7.92 -3.89
C VAL A 213 7.01 7.65 -5.24
N LEU A 214 6.28 7.00 -6.13
CA LEU A 214 6.71 6.70 -7.49
C LEU A 214 5.59 6.99 -8.48
N PHE A 215 5.93 7.66 -9.57
CA PHE A 215 5.09 7.75 -10.76
C PHE A 215 5.74 7.00 -11.92
N TYR A 216 5.00 6.05 -12.47
CA TYR A 216 5.34 5.38 -13.71
C TYR A 216 4.53 6.02 -14.85
N GLN A 217 5.22 6.67 -15.78
CA GLN A 217 4.59 7.23 -16.98
C GLN A 217 4.25 6.12 -17.97
N LYS A 218 3.02 6.10 -18.43
CA LYS A 218 2.55 5.15 -19.44
C LYS A 218 3.48 5.16 -20.66
N ASP A 219 3.78 3.97 -21.15
CA ASP A 219 4.61 3.70 -22.35
C ASP A 219 6.09 4.12 -22.24
N SER A 220 6.54 4.60 -21.07
CA SER A 220 7.96 4.96 -20.88
C SER A 220 8.87 3.74 -20.89
N LEU A 221 8.45 2.63 -20.27
CA LEU A 221 9.23 1.41 -20.06
C LEU A 221 10.65 1.70 -19.55
N GLN A 222 10.78 2.83 -18.83
CA GLN A 222 12.03 3.27 -18.22
C GLN A 222 12.02 3.00 -16.71
N PRO A 223 13.18 2.71 -16.15
CA PRO A 223 13.29 2.47 -14.70
C PRO A 223 13.12 3.78 -13.92
N TYR A 224 11.95 4.00 -13.35
CA TYR A 224 11.70 4.84 -12.16
C TYR A 224 12.24 6.28 -12.22
N GLU A 225 12.03 6.99 -13.32
CA GLU A 225 12.45 8.39 -13.49
C GLU A 225 11.85 9.33 -12.44
N TRP A 226 10.65 9.00 -11.94
CA TRP A 226 9.88 9.81 -11.02
C TRP A 226 9.70 9.09 -9.68
N TYR A 227 10.78 8.98 -8.91
CA TYR A 227 10.80 8.40 -7.56
C TYR A 227 11.32 9.40 -6.55
N ALA A 228 10.67 9.46 -5.38
CA ALA A 228 11.13 10.24 -4.24
C ALA A 228 10.92 9.45 -2.94
N GLU A 229 11.84 9.63 -2.01
CA GLU A 229 11.72 9.22 -0.63
C GLU A 229 11.65 10.48 0.25
N LEU A 230 10.59 10.58 1.04
CA LEU A 230 10.31 11.72 1.89
C LEU A 230 10.46 11.30 3.35
N ASP A 231 11.51 11.72 4.00
CA ASP A 231 11.69 11.54 5.44
C ASP A 231 10.79 12.49 6.24
N GLU A 232 10.75 12.32 7.57
CA GLU A 232 9.89 13.12 8.44
C GLU A 232 10.22 14.61 8.42
N SER A 233 11.48 14.96 8.15
CA SER A 233 11.98 16.34 8.09
C SER A 233 11.85 16.99 6.71
N HIS A 234 11.35 16.24 5.72
CA HIS A 234 11.28 16.73 4.34
C HIS A 234 10.40 17.99 4.23
N PRO A 235 10.93 19.12 3.72
CA PRO A 235 10.20 20.40 3.72
C PRO A 235 8.83 20.35 3.04
N TYR A 236 8.74 19.59 1.95
CA TYR A 236 7.48 19.43 1.22
C TYR A 236 6.40 18.75 2.07
N LEU A 237 6.74 17.76 2.91
CA LEU A 237 5.76 17.13 3.81
C LEU A 237 5.23 18.13 4.85
N ALA A 238 6.11 18.96 5.42
CA ALA A 238 5.71 19.96 6.39
C ALA A 238 4.77 21.02 5.76
N GLU A 239 5.10 21.50 4.57
CA GLU A 239 4.28 22.45 3.82
C GLU A 239 2.92 21.85 3.42
N LEU A 240 2.91 20.62 2.91
CA LEU A 240 1.70 19.91 2.52
C LEU A 240 0.77 19.67 3.72
N ARG A 241 1.30 19.26 4.86
CA ARG A 241 0.57 19.07 6.13
C ARG A 241 -0.09 20.37 6.59
N GLN A 242 0.68 21.45 6.65
CA GLN A 242 0.17 22.75 7.08
C GLN A 242 -0.94 23.23 6.14
N SER A 243 -0.68 23.21 4.84
CA SER A 243 -1.66 23.62 3.82
C SER A 243 -2.93 22.79 3.88
N TRP A 244 -2.81 21.44 4.05
CA TRP A 244 -3.95 20.55 4.16
C TRP A 244 -4.80 20.89 5.39
N ASP A 245 -4.17 21.06 6.56
CA ASP A 245 -4.86 21.37 7.81
C ASP A 245 -5.64 22.69 7.73
N ASP A 246 -5.03 23.73 7.16
CA ASP A 246 -5.65 25.04 7.03
C ASP A 246 -6.83 25.00 6.04
N ASN A 247 -6.66 24.30 4.91
CA ASN A 247 -7.71 24.17 3.91
C ASN A 247 -8.90 23.33 4.41
N VAL A 248 -8.66 22.26 5.18
CA VAL A 248 -9.75 21.45 5.76
C VAL A 248 -10.54 22.26 6.78
N LYS A 249 -9.88 23.03 7.65
CA LYS A 249 -10.56 23.94 8.61
C LYS A 249 -11.44 24.96 7.86
N SER A 250 -10.84 25.64 6.88
CA SER A 250 -11.57 26.60 6.06
C SER A 250 -12.77 25.96 5.33
N ALA A 251 -12.61 24.76 4.78
CA ALA A 251 -13.70 24.04 4.13
C ALA A 251 -14.85 23.72 5.10
N VAL A 252 -14.55 23.33 6.35
CA VAL A 252 -15.57 23.07 7.38
C VAL A 252 -16.30 24.35 7.77
N GLU A 253 -15.61 25.48 7.91
CA GLU A 253 -16.22 26.77 8.22
C GLU A 253 -17.17 27.27 7.12
N GLN A 254 -16.96 26.88 5.88
CA GLN A 254 -17.80 27.22 4.72
C GLN A 254 -19.03 26.31 4.57
N LEU A 255 -19.16 25.26 5.37
CA LEU A 255 -20.35 24.41 5.31
C LEU A 255 -21.60 25.15 5.80
N PRO A 256 -22.80 24.80 5.29
CA PRO A 256 -24.04 25.38 5.78
C PRO A 256 -24.18 25.23 7.30
N THR A 257 -24.58 26.29 7.97
CA THR A 257 -24.84 26.26 9.41
C THR A 257 -26.03 25.38 9.72
N LEU A 258 -25.92 24.58 10.79
CA LEU A 258 -27.05 23.80 11.28
C LEU A 258 -28.07 24.73 11.97
N ASP A 259 -29.32 24.72 11.50
CA ASP A 259 -30.42 25.37 12.24
C ASP A 259 -30.78 24.52 13.47
N PHE A 260 -30.61 25.11 14.67
CA PHE A 260 -30.96 24.44 15.94
C PHE A 260 -32.45 24.13 16.08
N ALA A 261 -33.32 24.70 15.22
CA ALA A 261 -34.75 24.31 15.18
C ALA A 261 -34.96 22.82 14.80
N PHE A 262 -33.98 22.19 14.12
CA PHE A 262 -34.01 20.75 13.86
C PHE A 262 -33.69 19.90 15.10
N LEU A 263 -33.07 20.49 16.14
CA LEU A 263 -32.69 19.80 17.35
C LEU A 263 -33.81 19.93 18.39
N GLN A 264 -34.60 18.88 18.56
CA GLN A 264 -35.58 18.86 19.65
C GLN A 264 -34.86 18.69 21.01
N ARG A 265 -35.11 19.62 21.94
CA ARG A 265 -34.70 19.41 23.34
C ARG A 265 -35.53 18.25 23.90
N ARG A 266 -34.85 17.14 24.23
CA ARG A 266 -35.44 16.03 24.99
C ARG A 266 -35.42 16.35 26.50
#